data_3d66c4f73b37fe2d818e3efb7f1f65aa
#
_entry.id   3d66c4f73b37fe2d818e3efb7f1f65aa
#
_cell.length_a   1.000
_cell.length_b   1.000
_cell.length_c   1.000
_cell.angle_alpha   90.00
_cell.angle_beta   90.00
_cell.angle_gamma   90.00
#
_symmetry.space_group_name_H-M   'P 1'
#
loop_
_entity.id
_entity.type
_entity.pdbx_description
1 polymer ?
#
loop_
_entity_poly.entity_id
_entity_poly.type
_entity_poly.pdbx_seq_one_letter_code
_entity_poly.pdbx_strand_id
1 'polypeptide(L)'
;MMLTKEMLSYIAENIEDIKRIIRDLCAIPAPSHHEEKRAEYCKAWFRANGFEDVEIDEALNVVCRYQVTDENDLVVFMAHTDTVFPDTEPMPFREDEKKMYAPGVCDDTANLAVMMVSARYFVQRRLRAKCGLLFVANSCEEGLGNLKGSRRIVQGYGSRIREFYTFDGTNLRRVVTSAVGSHRYRVTVRTEGGHSYGAFGNRNAIYYLSSIINTIYTMKVPQKEGVKTTYNVGVIEGGTSVNTIAQEASMLCEYRSNDRECLETMRVFFEKTFE
;
A
#
# COMPACT_ATOMS: atom_id res chain seq x y z
N MET A 1 19.36 -8.24 -20.48
CA MET A 1 20.64 -7.51 -20.32
C MET A 1 21.27 -8.00 -19.03
N MET A 2 22.56 -8.35 -19.02
CA MET A 2 23.26 -8.72 -17.78
C MET A 2 23.86 -7.46 -17.13
N LEU A 3 23.92 -7.44 -15.79
CA LEU A 3 24.60 -6.38 -15.06
C LEU A 3 26.09 -6.34 -15.45
N THR A 4 26.62 -5.15 -15.61
CA THR A 4 28.06 -4.99 -15.89
C THR A 4 28.88 -5.26 -14.63
N LYS A 5 30.18 -5.54 -14.80
CA LYS A 5 31.11 -5.70 -13.66
C LYS A 5 31.11 -4.45 -12.76
N GLU A 6 31.02 -3.27 -13.35
CA GLU A 6 30.97 -2.00 -12.63
C GLU A 6 29.71 -1.90 -11.75
N MET A 7 28.52 -2.27 -12.28
CA MET A 7 27.28 -2.28 -11.49
C MET A 7 27.37 -3.28 -10.33
N LEU A 8 27.94 -4.45 -10.56
CA LEU A 8 28.15 -5.46 -9.51
C LEU A 8 29.11 -4.96 -8.42
N SER A 9 30.23 -4.31 -8.80
CA SER A 9 31.14 -3.67 -7.84
C SER A 9 30.44 -2.59 -7.04
N TYR A 10 29.67 -1.71 -7.70
CA TYR A 10 28.92 -0.67 -7.01
C TYR A 10 27.96 -1.25 -5.97
N ILE A 11 27.21 -2.30 -6.31
CA ILE A 11 26.30 -2.96 -5.35
C ILE A 11 27.10 -3.50 -4.15
N ALA A 12 28.21 -4.22 -4.40
CA ALA A 12 29.04 -4.80 -3.34
C ALA A 12 29.62 -3.73 -2.40
N GLU A 13 30.10 -2.63 -2.95
CA GLU A 13 30.67 -1.50 -2.20
C GLU A 13 29.63 -0.75 -1.35
N ASN A 14 28.34 -0.85 -1.69
CA ASN A 14 27.27 -0.11 -1.03
C ASN A 14 26.35 -0.96 -0.14
N ILE A 15 26.68 -2.22 0.12
CA ILE A 15 25.87 -3.12 0.96
C ILE A 15 25.72 -2.55 2.39
N GLU A 16 26.78 -2.04 3.00
CA GLU A 16 26.72 -1.49 4.34
C GLU A 16 25.91 -0.17 4.40
N ASP A 17 25.91 0.58 3.33
CA ASP A 17 25.06 1.77 3.17
C ASP A 17 23.57 1.40 3.09
N ILE A 18 23.24 0.37 2.30
CA ILE A 18 21.88 -0.19 2.23
C ILE A 18 21.44 -0.65 3.63
N LYS A 19 22.26 -1.40 4.33
CA LYS A 19 21.95 -1.87 5.70
C LYS A 19 21.72 -0.70 6.66
N ARG A 20 22.52 0.36 6.57
CA ARG A 20 22.33 1.57 7.39
C ARG A 20 20.97 2.21 7.11
N ILE A 21 20.60 2.39 5.84
CA ILE A 21 19.28 2.95 5.44
C ILE A 21 18.14 2.08 6.00
N ILE A 22 18.26 0.76 5.92
CA ILE A 22 17.27 -0.17 6.50
C ILE A 22 17.14 0.05 8.01
N ARG A 23 18.26 0.14 8.75
CA ARG A 23 18.24 0.39 10.20
C ARG A 23 17.54 1.72 10.52
N ASP A 24 17.91 2.77 9.80
CA ASP A 24 17.37 4.12 10.01
C ASP A 24 15.86 4.14 9.75
N LEU A 25 15.39 3.56 8.63
CA LEU A 25 13.98 3.48 8.29
C LEU A 25 13.18 2.60 9.26
N CYS A 26 13.73 1.46 9.69
CA CYS A 26 13.08 0.60 10.68
C CYS A 26 12.92 1.29 12.05
N ALA A 27 13.79 2.25 12.38
CA ALA A 27 13.67 3.04 13.60
C ALA A 27 12.57 4.12 13.51
N ILE A 28 12.03 4.37 12.33
CA ILE A 28 10.98 5.37 12.10
C ILE A 28 9.65 4.65 11.86
N PRO A 29 8.71 4.67 12.83
CA PRO A 29 7.35 4.14 12.61
C PRO A 29 6.66 4.87 11.47
N ALA A 30 5.93 4.12 10.64
CA ALA A 30 5.17 4.68 9.54
C ALA A 30 3.93 3.82 9.24
N PRO A 31 2.92 3.80 10.11
CA PRO A 31 1.63 3.23 9.75
C PRO A 31 1.04 4.01 8.58
N SER A 32 0.24 3.34 7.72
CA SER A 32 -0.42 4.00 6.59
C SER A 32 -1.15 5.26 7.04
N HIS A 33 -1.01 6.35 6.31
CA HIS A 33 -1.44 7.72 6.59
C HIS A 33 -0.59 8.51 7.61
N HIS A 34 0.52 7.97 8.11
CA HIS A 34 1.41 8.61 9.08
C HIS A 34 2.89 8.42 8.69
N GLU A 35 3.18 8.58 7.39
CA GLU A 35 4.50 8.36 6.80
C GLU A 35 5.40 9.61 6.81
N GLU A 36 4.96 10.74 7.37
CA GLU A 36 5.64 12.04 7.29
C GLU A 36 7.13 11.97 7.65
N LYS A 37 7.46 11.27 8.74
CA LYS A 37 8.84 11.14 9.20
C LYS A 37 9.73 10.34 8.25
N ARG A 38 9.19 9.25 7.68
CA ARG A 38 9.91 8.46 6.66
C ARG A 38 10.04 9.25 5.35
N ALA A 39 9.02 10.00 4.96
CA ALA A 39 9.06 10.86 3.79
C ALA A 39 10.16 11.93 3.93
N GLU A 40 10.26 12.61 5.07
CA GLU A 40 11.32 13.58 5.32
C GLU A 40 12.72 12.93 5.33
N TYR A 41 12.87 11.74 5.91
CA TYR A 41 14.12 10.98 5.85
C TYR A 41 14.52 10.69 4.40
N CYS A 42 13.62 10.12 3.60
CA CYS A 42 13.88 9.79 2.20
C CYS A 42 14.22 11.03 1.36
N LYS A 43 13.47 12.13 1.53
CA LYS A 43 13.75 13.40 0.86
C LYS A 43 15.13 13.95 1.21
N ALA A 44 15.46 13.98 2.50
CA ALA A 44 16.78 14.42 2.96
C ALA A 44 17.90 13.56 2.39
N TRP A 45 17.68 12.23 2.37
CA TRP A 45 18.64 11.28 1.82
C TRP A 45 18.86 11.50 0.31
N PHE A 46 17.80 11.63 -0.50
CA PHE A 46 17.93 11.89 -1.93
C PHE A 46 18.71 13.19 -2.20
N ARG A 47 18.38 14.26 -1.50
CA ARG A 47 19.07 15.54 -1.62
C ARG A 47 20.55 15.46 -1.27
N ALA A 48 20.88 14.78 -0.16
CA ALA A 48 22.27 14.57 0.27
C ALA A 48 23.07 13.71 -0.72
N ASN A 49 22.39 12.93 -1.58
CA ASN A 49 23.01 12.08 -2.59
C ASN A 49 22.94 12.67 -4.01
N GLY A 50 22.72 13.98 -4.12
CA GLY A 50 22.91 14.76 -5.35
C GLY A 50 21.70 14.86 -6.26
N PHE A 51 20.50 14.56 -5.76
CA PHE A 51 19.26 14.83 -6.47
C PHE A 51 18.78 16.26 -6.14
N GLU A 52 18.60 17.07 -7.17
CA GLU A 52 18.19 18.47 -7.03
C GLU A 52 16.66 18.61 -6.97
N ASP A 53 15.94 17.84 -7.78
CA ASP A 53 14.48 17.89 -7.87
C ASP A 53 13.84 16.76 -7.04
N VAL A 54 13.59 17.06 -5.77
CA VAL A 54 12.98 16.16 -4.79
C VAL A 54 11.91 16.89 -3.99
N GLU A 55 10.69 16.39 -4.04
CA GLU A 55 9.56 16.93 -3.28
C GLU A 55 8.82 15.85 -2.49
N ILE A 56 8.08 16.26 -1.47
CA ILE A 56 7.02 15.47 -0.85
C ILE A 56 5.71 16.02 -1.39
N ASP A 57 4.92 15.17 -2.05
CA ASP A 57 3.62 15.57 -2.57
C ASP A 57 2.51 15.52 -1.50
N GLU A 58 1.31 15.93 -1.87
CA GLU A 58 0.14 15.96 -0.97
C GLU A 58 -0.33 14.57 -0.50
N ALA A 59 0.11 13.50 -1.17
CA ALA A 59 -0.14 12.14 -0.74
C ALA A 59 0.92 11.58 0.21
N LEU A 60 1.99 12.34 0.50
CA LEU A 60 3.19 11.96 1.24
C LEU A 60 4.17 11.09 0.43
N ASN A 61 4.03 11.02 -0.90
CA ASN A 61 5.08 10.43 -1.72
C ASN A 61 6.31 11.32 -1.72
N VAL A 62 7.49 10.72 -1.64
CA VAL A 62 8.73 11.41 -1.99
C VAL A 62 9.00 11.16 -3.47
N VAL A 63 8.82 12.20 -4.27
CA VAL A 63 9.02 12.15 -5.72
C VAL A 63 10.37 12.74 -6.06
N CYS A 64 11.26 11.91 -6.54
CA CYS A 64 12.61 12.29 -6.96
C CYS A 64 12.68 12.20 -8.49
N ARG A 65 12.88 13.34 -9.16
CA ARG A 65 12.91 13.44 -10.62
C ARG A 65 14.34 13.46 -11.13
N TYR A 66 14.62 12.63 -12.11
CA TYR A 66 15.92 12.58 -12.78
C TYR A 66 15.74 12.72 -14.29
N GLN A 67 16.30 13.77 -14.86
CA GLN A 67 16.20 14.12 -16.29
C GLN A 67 14.75 14.20 -16.80
N VAL A 68 13.82 14.64 -15.95
CA VAL A 68 12.42 14.85 -16.32
C VAL A 68 12.27 16.21 -16.98
N THR A 69 11.59 16.24 -18.12
CA THR A 69 11.14 17.46 -18.83
C THR A 69 9.64 17.39 -19.02
N ASP A 70 9.01 18.46 -19.47
CA ASP A 70 7.56 18.49 -19.68
C ASP A 70 7.09 17.59 -20.84
N GLU A 71 7.99 17.21 -21.74
CA GLU A 71 7.67 16.52 -22.98
C GLU A 71 8.10 15.04 -23.01
N ASN A 72 9.04 14.61 -22.15
CA ASN A 72 9.57 13.26 -22.27
C ASN A 72 8.67 12.18 -21.61
N ASP A 73 8.72 10.99 -22.17
CA ASP A 73 8.16 9.80 -21.52
C ASP A 73 8.83 9.54 -20.18
N LEU A 74 8.11 8.88 -19.28
CA LEU A 74 8.56 8.59 -17.94
C LEU A 74 8.66 7.09 -17.68
N VAL A 75 9.68 6.71 -16.93
CA VAL A 75 9.75 5.41 -16.28
C VAL A 75 9.71 5.64 -14.76
N VAL A 76 8.80 4.96 -14.09
CA VAL A 76 8.60 5.05 -12.64
C VAL A 76 9.22 3.84 -11.96
N PHE A 77 10.03 4.08 -10.95
CA PHE A 77 10.53 3.10 -9.99
C PHE A 77 9.98 3.45 -8.62
N MET A 78 9.31 2.52 -7.98
CA MET A 78 8.56 2.79 -6.76
C MET A 78 8.74 1.69 -5.72
N ALA A 79 8.84 2.10 -4.44
CA ALA A 79 8.85 1.23 -3.28
C ALA A 79 8.13 1.98 -2.13
N HIS A 80 7.35 1.27 -1.30
CA HIS A 80 6.52 1.95 -0.33
C HIS A 80 7.21 2.23 1.00
N THR A 81 6.71 3.25 1.70
CA THR A 81 7.25 3.72 2.98
C THR A 81 6.46 3.26 4.18
N ASP A 82 5.19 2.94 3.99
CA ASP A 82 4.30 2.56 5.09
C ASP A 82 4.45 1.08 5.48
N THR A 83 3.86 0.75 6.63
CA THR A 83 3.80 -0.61 7.15
C THR A 83 2.39 -0.92 7.67
N VAL A 84 2.04 -2.23 7.73
CA VAL A 84 0.75 -2.69 8.29
C VAL A 84 0.62 -2.50 9.80
N PHE A 85 1.72 -2.15 10.48
CA PHE A 85 1.76 -2.03 11.95
C PHE A 85 1.24 -0.66 12.38
N PRO A 86 0.27 -0.60 13.32
CA PRO A 86 -0.34 0.66 13.74
C PRO A 86 0.52 1.46 14.74
N ASP A 87 1.69 0.95 15.10
CA ASP A 87 2.55 1.53 16.09
C ASP A 87 3.14 2.87 15.63
N THR A 88 3.07 3.87 16.49
CA THR A 88 3.64 5.21 16.29
C THR A 88 4.96 5.41 17.04
N GLU A 89 5.35 4.44 17.85
CA GLU A 89 6.62 4.38 18.56
C GLU A 89 7.56 3.39 17.87
N PRO A 90 8.89 3.55 18.00
CA PRO A 90 9.87 2.65 17.41
C PRO A 90 9.66 1.20 17.81
N MET A 91 9.56 0.34 16.82
CA MET A 91 9.40 -1.10 17.01
C MET A 91 10.75 -1.80 17.21
N PRO A 92 10.78 -3.01 17.82
CA PRO A 92 12.03 -3.73 18.08
C PRO A 92 12.79 -4.02 16.78
N PHE A 93 14.08 -3.69 16.79
CA PHE A 93 15.04 -4.04 15.75
C PHE A 93 16.12 -4.97 16.32
N ARG A 94 16.43 -6.03 15.59
CA ARG A 94 17.52 -6.95 15.91
C ARG A 94 18.28 -7.32 14.65
N GLU A 95 19.59 -7.48 14.77
CA GLU A 95 20.48 -7.89 13.68
C GLU A 95 21.43 -8.98 14.17
N ASP A 96 21.75 -9.91 13.30
CA ASP A 96 22.85 -10.86 13.45
C ASP A 96 23.74 -10.84 12.19
N GLU A 97 24.74 -11.70 12.12
CA GLU A 97 25.69 -11.72 11.01
C GLU A 97 25.04 -11.94 9.64
N LYS A 98 23.84 -12.49 9.56
CA LYS A 98 23.17 -12.92 8.32
C LYS A 98 21.86 -12.22 8.07
N LYS A 99 21.18 -11.69 9.10
CA LYS A 99 19.79 -11.23 8.98
C LYS A 99 19.51 -10.00 9.83
N MET A 100 18.60 -9.18 9.33
CA MET A 100 17.95 -8.10 10.07
C MET A 100 16.51 -8.51 10.37
N TYR A 101 16.01 -8.17 11.53
CA TYR A 101 14.67 -8.51 12.02
C TYR A 101 14.00 -7.25 12.55
N ALA A 102 12.96 -6.80 11.90
CA ALA A 102 12.08 -5.74 12.36
C ALA A 102 10.72 -5.87 11.65
N PRO A 103 9.63 -5.35 12.25
CA PRO A 103 8.37 -5.19 11.54
C PRO A 103 8.57 -4.35 10.26
N GLY A 104 8.04 -4.81 9.11
CA GLY A 104 8.17 -4.12 7.82
C GLY A 104 9.59 -4.08 7.22
N VAL A 105 10.56 -4.85 7.73
CA VAL A 105 11.94 -4.82 7.23
C VAL A 105 12.07 -5.32 5.80
N CYS A 106 11.29 -6.34 5.40
CA CYS A 106 11.28 -6.87 4.04
C CYS A 106 10.16 -6.27 3.18
N ASP A 107 9.08 -5.90 3.82
CA ASP A 107 7.89 -5.33 3.24
C ASP A 107 7.63 -3.94 3.83
N ASP A 108 8.14 -2.86 3.23
CA ASP A 108 8.93 -2.82 1.97
C ASP A 108 10.28 -2.09 2.18
N THR A 109 10.71 -1.91 3.46
CA THR A 109 11.88 -1.10 3.84
C THR A 109 13.15 -1.50 3.11
N ALA A 110 13.38 -2.80 2.91
CA ALA A 110 14.58 -3.30 2.23
C ALA A 110 14.58 -2.94 0.73
N ASN A 111 13.45 -3.11 0.04
CA ASN A 111 13.34 -2.74 -1.37
C ASN A 111 13.45 -1.23 -1.56
N LEU A 112 12.86 -0.43 -0.65
CA LEU A 112 13.01 1.02 -0.64
C LEU A 112 14.48 1.43 -0.54
N ALA A 113 15.23 0.87 0.41
CA ALA A 113 16.64 1.16 0.59
C ALA A 113 17.48 0.79 -0.65
N VAL A 114 17.20 -0.36 -1.25
CA VAL A 114 17.85 -0.82 -2.49
C VAL A 114 17.51 0.11 -3.66
N MET A 115 16.25 0.53 -3.81
CA MET A 115 15.84 1.49 -4.83
C MET A 115 16.57 2.83 -4.66
N MET A 116 16.63 3.36 -3.46
CA MET A 116 17.32 4.61 -3.16
C MET A 116 18.80 4.56 -3.56
N VAL A 117 19.52 3.52 -3.14
CA VAL A 117 20.94 3.35 -3.48
C VAL A 117 21.14 3.10 -4.99
N SER A 118 20.21 2.39 -5.63
CA SER A 118 20.25 2.19 -7.09
C SER A 118 20.01 3.51 -7.83
N ALA A 119 19.10 4.34 -7.37
CA ALA A 119 18.87 5.68 -7.93
C ALA A 119 20.13 6.55 -7.84
N ARG A 120 20.83 6.51 -6.71
CA ARG A 120 22.10 7.24 -6.52
C ARG A 120 23.16 6.89 -7.58
N TYR A 121 23.20 5.65 -8.06
CA TYR A 121 24.11 5.24 -9.12
C TYR A 121 23.95 6.09 -10.39
N PHE A 122 22.71 6.44 -10.77
CA PHE A 122 22.46 7.27 -11.94
C PHE A 122 23.09 8.66 -11.80
N VAL A 123 22.97 9.28 -10.65
CA VAL A 123 23.54 10.61 -10.38
C VAL A 123 25.07 10.55 -10.32
N GLN A 124 25.63 9.61 -9.56
CA GLN A 124 27.08 9.48 -9.38
C GLN A 124 27.81 9.17 -10.69
N ARG A 125 27.19 8.39 -11.56
CA ARG A 125 27.76 8.03 -12.88
C ARG A 125 27.30 8.96 -13.99
N ARG A 126 26.50 9.99 -13.68
CA ARG A 126 25.94 10.94 -14.66
C ARG A 126 25.31 10.23 -15.86
N LEU A 127 24.58 9.15 -15.59
CA LEU A 127 23.99 8.32 -16.64
C LEU A 127 22.93 9.14 -17.39
N ARG A 128 22.96 9.03 -18.73
CA ARG A 128 21.89 9.62 -19.56
C ARG A 128 20.82 8.56 -19.82
N ALA A 129 19.61 8.86 -19.38
CA ALA A 129 18.43 8.08 -19.71
C ALA A 129 17.80 8.60 -21.02
N LYS A 130 17.11 7.69 -21.73
CA LYS A 130 16.34 8.05 -22.95
C LYS A 130 14.99 8.70 -22.63
N CYS A 131 14.58 8.66 -21.38
CA CYS A 131 13.31 9.14 -20.84
C CYS A 131 13.56 9.78 -19.47
N GLY A 132 12.58 10.49 -18.93
CA GLY A 132 12.63 10.93 -17.54
C GLY A 132 12.46 9.75 -16.59
N LEU A 133 13.15 9.77 -15.46
CA LEU A 133 13.01 8.74 -14.42
C LEU A 133 12.40 9.37 -13.17
N LEU A 134 11.39 8.70 -12.63
CA LEU A 134 10.82 9.00 -11.32
C LEU A 134 11.23 7.89 -10.34
N PHE A 135 11.96 8.25 -9.30
CA PHE A 135 12.18 7.37 -8.14
C PHE A 135 11.24 7.83 -7.04
N VAL A 136 10.34 6.96 -6.64
CA VAL A 136 9.24 7.32 -5.73
C VAL A 136 9.26 6.43 -4.49
N ALA A 137 9.46 7.06 -3.33
CA ALA A 137 9.13 6.42 -2.06
C ALA A 137 7.65 6.72 -1.77
N ASN A 138 6.76 5.76 -2.05
CA ASN A 138 5.33 6.00 -2.01
C ASN A 138 4.70 5.70 -0.66
N SER A 139 3.59 6.36 -0.39
CA SER A 139 2.79 6.22 0.82
C SER A 139 1.56 5.35 0.60
N CYS A 140 0.97 4.87 1.71
CA CYS A 140 -0.36 4.27 1.74
C CYS A 140 -0.54 3.09 0.77
N GLU A 141 0.46 2.21 0.66
CA GLU A 141 0.33 0.95 -0.08
C GLU A 141 -0.47 -0.05 0.73
N GLU A 142 -0.20 -0.13 2.01
CA GLU A 142 -0.68 -1.15 2.93
C GLU A 142 -2.10 -0.90 3.45
N GLY A 143 -2.73 -1.96 3.91
CA GLY A 143 -3.94 -1.93 4.71
C GLY A 143 -5.09 -1.13 4.11
N LEU A 144 -5.49 -0.09 4.81
CA LEU A 144 -6.56 0.84 4.39
C LEU A 144 -6.02 2.07 3.64
N GLY A 145 -4.75 2.12 3.32
CA GLY A 145 -4.10 3.19 2.55
C GLY A 145 -4.67 3.36 1.14
N ASN A 146 -5.30 2.29 0.60
CA ASN A 146 -6.00 2.30 -0.68
C ASN A 146 -5.14 2.80 -1.85
N LEU A 147 -3.83 2.50 -1.81
CA LEU A 147 -2.86 2.92 -2.84
C LEU A 147 -2.86 4.44 -3.10
N LYS A 148 -3.11 5.26 -2.07
CA LYS A 148 -3.22 6.72 -2.18
C LYS A 148 -2.00 7.31 -2.90
N GLY A 149 -0.80 6.90 -2.51
CA GLY A 149 0.45 7.35 -3.13
C GLY A 149 0.54 6.96 -4.60
N SER A 150 0.33 5.70 -4.93
CA SER A 150 0.38 5.21 -6.31
C SER A 150 -0.66 5.89 -7.21
N ARG A 151 -1.89 6.09 -6.70
CA ARG A 151 -2.96 6.81 -7.40
C ARG A 151 -2.55 8.25 -7.72
N ARG A 152 -1.89 8.92 -6.78
CA ARG A 152 -1.41 10.30 -6.97
C ARG A 152 -0.38 10.38 -8.09
N ILE A 153 0.56 9.43 -8.15
CA ILE A 153 1.55 9.35 -9.24
C ILE A 153 0.87 9.15 -10.59
N VAL A 154 -0.07 8.19 -10.67
CA VAL A 154 -0.80 7.94 -11.92
C VAL A 154 -1.67 9.12 -12.34
N GLN A 155 -2.30 9.83 -11.42
CA GLN A 155 -3.07 11.05 -11.70
C GLN A 155 -2.20 12.20 -12.21
N GLY A 156 -1.01 12.36 -11.64
CA GLY A 156 -0.10 13.45 -12.01
C GLY A 156 0.68 13.22 -13.31
N TYR A 157 1.02 11.97 -13.60
CA TYR A 157 1.94 11.63 -14.68
C TYR A 157 1.41 10.60 -15.69
N GLY A 158 0.21 10.03 -15.48
CA GLY A 158 -0.27 8.81 -16.14
C GLY A 158 -0.15 8.78 -17.65
N SER A 159 -0.48 9.88 -18.34
CA SER A 159 -0.37 9.98 -19.81
C SER A 159 1.07 9.91 -20.34
N ARG A 160 2.05 10.15 -19.48
CA ARG A 160 3.49 10.16 -19.81
C ARG A 160 4.22 8.92 -19.34
N ILE A 161 3.60 8.12 -18.44
CA ILE A 161 4.22 6.92 -17.91
C ILE A 161 4.24 5.83 -18.97
N ARG A 162 5.43 5.52 -19.47
CA ARG A 162 5.66 4.43 -20.43
C ARG A 162 5.84 3.08 -19.72
N GLU A 163 6.54 3.09 -18.60
CA GLU A 163 6.84 1.89 -17.82
C GLU A 163 6.73 2.22 -16.32
N PHE A 164 6.16 1.29 -15.56
CA PHE A 164 5.95 1.45 -14.13
C PHE A 164 6.42 0.20 -13.41
N TYR A 165 7.44 0.33 -12.57
CA TYR A 165 8.02 -0.74 -11.77
C TYR A 165 7.80 -0.46 -10.30
N THR A 166 7.12 -1.34 -9.59
CA THR A 166 7.05 -1.31 -8.13
C THR A 166 7.85 -2.49 -7.57
N PHE A 167 8.67 -2.20 -6.57
CA PHE A 167 9.44 -3.19 -5.86
C PHE A 167 8.71 -3.48 -4.56
N ASP A 168 8.25 -4.73 -4.42
CA ASP A 168 7.44 -5.14 -3.30
C ASP A 168 7.56 -6.65 -3.10
N GLY A 169 7.49 -7.08 -1.83
CA GLY A 169 7.60 -8.49 -1.46
C GLY A 169 9.02 -9.05 -1.48
N THR A 170 9.12 -10.31 -1.10
CA THR A 170 10.38 -10.98 -0.76
C THR A 170 10.90 -11.95 -1.82
N ASN A 171 10.12 -12.23 -2.86
CA ASN A 171 10.49 -13.21 -3.89
C ASN A 171 11.17 -12.54 -5.09
N LEU A 172 12.49 -12.40 -5.02
CA LEU A 172 13.33 -11.79 -6.07
C LEU A 172 13.33 -12.52 -7.42
N ARG A 173 12.69 -13.68 -7.53
CA ARG A 173 12.58 -14.47 -8.77
C ARG A 173 11.23 -14.30 -9.46
N ARG A 174 10.35 -13.50 -8.88
CA ARG A 174 8.99 -13.31 -9.38
C ARG A 174 8.81 -11.90 -9.93
N VAL A 175 8.30 -11.81 -11.14
CA VAL A 175 7.77 -10.57 -11.71
C VAL A 175 6.26 -10.73 -11.84
N VAL A 176 5.50 -9.82 -11.25
CA VAL A 176 4.04 -9.81 -11.32
C VAL A 176 3.62 -8.77 -12.37
N THR A 177 2.95 -9.23 -13.42
CA THR A 177 2.49 -8.39 -14.53
C THR A 177 0.96 -8.26 -14.57
N SER A 178 0.25 -8.95 -13.67
CA SER A 178 -1.20 -8.90 -13.55
C SER A 178 -1.57 -8.63 -12.10
N ALA A 179 -2.18 -7.49 -11.88
CA ALA A 179 -2.62 -7.08 -10.55
C ALA A 179 -4.01 -7.64 -10.21
N VAL A 180 -4.27 -7.81 -8.91
CA VAL A 180 -5.58 -8.15 -8.37
C VAL A 180 -6.27 -6.86 -7.94
N GLY A 181 -7.38 -6.52 -8.59
CA GLY A 181 -8.22 -5.41 -8.16
C GLY A 181 -8.95 -5.75 -6.86
N SER A 182 -9.13 -4.75 -5.99
CA SER A 182 -9.87 -4.90 -4.74
C SER A 182 -10.75 -3.69 -4.46
N HIS A 183 -11.91 -3.94 -3.83
CA HIS A 183 -12.74 -2.90 -3.25
C HIS A 183 -13.00 -3.24 -1.79
N ARG A 184 -12.91 -2.23 -0.93
CA ARG A 184 -13.08 -2.35 0.52
C ARG A 184 -14.19 -1.41 0.98
N TYR A 185 -15.03 -1.88 1.87
CA TYR A 185 -16.16 -1.14 2.41
C TYR A 185 -16.15 -1.18 3.93
N ARG A 186 -16.51 -0.03 4.52
CA ARG A 186 -17.04 0.03 5.88
C ARG A 186 -18.55 0.19 5.76
N VAL A 187 -19.31 -0.77 6.25
CA VAL A 187 -20.78 -0.72 6.30
C VAL A 187 -21.19 -0.50 7.74
N THR A 188 -21.98 0.54 7.98
CA THR A 188 -22.48 0.88 9.32
C THR A 188 -24.01 0.92 9.29
N VAL A 189 -24.61 0.15 10.16
CA VAL A 189 -26.06 0.14 10.39
C VAL A 189 -26.35 0.94 11.65
N ARG A 190 -27.31 1.87 11.56
CA ARG A 190 -27.79 2.66 12.68
C ARG A 190 -29.31 2.49 12.85
N THR A 191 -29.76 2.33 14.09
CA THR A 191 -31.15 2.16 14.47
C THR A 191 -31.47 2.94 15.73
N GLU A 192 -32.72 2.98 16.13
CA GLU A 192 -33.18 3.63 17.38
C GLU A 192 -32.63 2.94 18.64
N GLY A 193 -32.42 1.61 18.60
CA GLY A 193 -31.96 0.85 19.75
C GLY A 193 -32.88 0.92 20.96
N GLY A 194 -32.35 0.72 22.19
CA GLY A 194 -33.08 0.88 23.43
C GLY A 194 -32.83 -0.25 24.45
N HIS A 195 -33.58 -0.20 25.59
CA HIS A 195 -33.51 -1.26 26.59
C HIS A 195 -34.21 -2.54 26.09
N SER A 196 -33.56 -3.69 26.17
CA SER A 196 -34.02 -4.95 25.55
C SER A 196 -35.43 -5.37 25.97
N TYR A 197 -35.84 -5.11 27.20
CA TYR A 197 -37.19 -5.40 27.69
C TYR A 197 -38.16 -4.23 27.48
N GLY A 198 -37.75 -3.00 27.87
CA GLY A 198 -38.66 -1.85 27.86
C GLY A 198 -38.91 -1.27 26.46
N ALA A 199 -38.00 -1.49 25.52
CA ALA A 199 -38.12 -1.04 24.13
C ALA A 199 -38.16 -2.25 23.15
N PHE A 200 -38.71 -3.38 23.63
CA PHE A 200 -38.81 -4.57 22.79
C PHE A 200 -39.68 -4.28 21.55
N GLY A 201 -39.15 -4.62 20.37
CA GLY A 201 -39.75 -4.30 19.08
C GLY A 201 -39.02 -3.21 18.31
N ASN A 202 -38.14 -2.44 18.97
CA ASN A 202 -37.23 -1.52 18.27
C ASN A 202 -36.25 -2.30 17.38
N ARG A 203 -35.77 -1.62 16.34
CA ARG A 203 -34.80 -2.21 15.39
C ARG A 203 -33.45 -2.38 16.06
N ASN A 204 -32.78 -3.48 15.74
CA ASN A 204 -31.49 -3.84 16.28
C ASN A 204 -30.42 -3.80 15.16
N ALA A 205 -29.42 -2.94 15.30
CA ALA A 205 -28.37 -2.76 14.29
C ALA A 205 -27.57 -4.05 14.04
N ILE A 206 -27.31 -4.86 15.08
CA ILE A 206 -26.61 -6.14 14.95
C ILE A 206 -27.43 -7.11 14.09
N TYR A 207 -28.74 -7.16 14.30
CA TYR A 207 -29.64 -8.04 13.51
C TYR A 207 -29.58 -7.67 12.02
N TYR A 208 -29.73 -6.39 11.68
CA TYR A 208 -29.68 -5.96 10.27
C TYR A 208 -28.31 -6.18 9.66
N LEU A 209 -27.23 -5.87 10.39
CA LEU A 209 -25.88 -6.12 9.90
C LEU A 209 -25.64 -7.62 9.65
N SER A 210 -26.12 -8.51 10.54
CA SER A 210 -26.00 -9.95 10.36
C SER A 210 -26.76 -10.44 9.12
N SER A 211 -27.92 -9.82 8.82
CA SER A 211 -28.69 -10.13 7.61
C SER A 211 -27.96 -9.72 6.33
N ILE A 212 -27.31 -8.56 6.34
CA ILE A 212 -26.43 -8.10 5.24
C ILE A 212 -25.27 -9.08 5.04
N ILE A 213 -24.61 -9.50 6.13
CA ILE A 213 -23.52 -10.47 6.07
C ILE A 213 -24.02 -11.79 5.49
N ASN A 214 -25.15 -12.30 5.98
CA ASN A 214 -25.74 -13.52 5.44
C ASN A 214 -26.01 -13.41 3.93
N THR A 215 -26.54 -12.27 3.47
CA THR A 215 -26.79 -12.02 2.03
C THR A 215 -25.49 -12.07 1.23
N ILE A 216 -24.41 -11.43 1.72
CA ILE A 216 -23.09 -11.46 1.08
C ILE A 216 -22.63 -12.92 0.89
N TYR A 217 -22.79 -13.77 1.92
CA TYR A 217 -22.32 -15.16 1.88
C TYR A 217 -23.23 -16.10 1.07
N THR A 218 -24.41 -15.65 0.61
CA THR A 218 -25.22 -16.38 -0.36
C THR A 218 -24.81 -16.14 -1.81
N MET A 219 -23.93 -15.18 -2.05
CA MET A 219 -23.49 -14.84 -3.40
C MET A 219 -22.74 -15.98 -4.08
N LYS A 220 -23.14 -16.27 -5.31
CA LYS A 220 -22.33 -17.11 -6.20
C LYS A 220 -21.29 -16.23 -6.89
N VAL A 221 -20.03 -16.45 -6.54
CA VAL A 221 -18.89 -15.73 -7.13
C VAL A 221 -18.86 -15.95 -8.64
N PRO A 222 -18.69 -14.91 -9.46
CA PRO A 222 -18.57 -15.08 -10.91
C PRO A 222 -17.39 -15.99 -11.26
N GLN A 223 -17.65 -16.96 -12.16
CA GLN A 223 -16.68 -17.96 -12.59
C GLN A 223 -16.21 -17.64 -14.01
N LYS A 224 -14.91 -17.57 -14.21
CA LYS A 224 -14.25 -17.36 -15.51
C LYS A 224 -12.92 -18.12 -15.49
N GLU A 225 -12.58 -18.79 -16.60
CA GLU A 225 -11.36 -19.58 -16.70
C GLU A 225 -10.10 -18.73 -16.42
N GLY A 226 -9.23 -19.23 -15.54
CA GLY A 226 -8.01 -18.52 -15.13
C GLY A 226 -8.24 -17.30 -14.21
N VAL A 227 -9.49 -17.00 -13.85
CA VAL A 227 -9.84 -15.88 -12.96
C VAL A 227 -10.11 -16.36 -11.56
N LYS A 228 -9.53 -15.65 -10.58
CA LYS A 228 -9.84 -15.85 -9.17
C LYS A 228 -10.57 -14.63 -8.63
N THR A 229 -11.82 -14.84 -8.21
CA THR A 229 -12.64 -13.84 -7.53
C THR A 229 -12.92 -14.29 -6.10
N THR A 230 -12.80 -13.40 -5.14
CA THR A 230 -12.98 -13.68 -3.72
C THR A 230 -13.70 -12.55 -3.02
N TYR A 231 -14.28 -12.82 -1.86
CA TYR A 231 -14.80 -11.81 -0.94
C TYR A 231 -14.57 -12.25 0.50
N ASN A 232 -14.65 -11.28 1.43
CA ASN A 232 -14.49 -11.54 2.85
C ASN A 232 -15.17 -10.45 3.68
N VAL A 233 -15.72 -10.85 4.85
CA VAL A 233 -16.04 -9.95 5.95
C VAL A 233 -15.00 -10.19 7.03
N GLY A 234 -14.09 -9.24 7.21
CA GLY A 234 -12.90 -9.42 8.05
C GLY A 234 -13.05 -8.91 9.48
N VAL A 235 -13.95 -7.93 9.69
CA VAL A 235 -14.21 -7.32 11.00
C VAL A 235 -15.71 -7.11 11.18
N ILE A 236 -16.22 -7.34 12.38
CA ILE A 236 -17.56 -6.97 12.81
C ILE A 236 -17.49 -6.39 14.22
N GLU A 237 -18.20 -5.29 14.45
CA GLU A 237 -18.28 -4.60 15.74
C GLU A 237 -19.71 -4.12 15.96
N GLY A 238 -20.18 -4.04 17.22
CA GLY A 238 -21.49 -3.48 17.50
C GLY A 238 -22.04 -3.79 18.87
N GLY A 239 -23.00 -2.95 19.29
CA GLY A 239 -23.67 -3.05 20.59
C GLY A 239 -22.81 -2.54 21.75
N THR A 240 -23.42 -2.50 22.94
CA THR A 240 -22.79 -1.96 24.17
C THR A 240 -22.94 -2.90 25.37
N SER A 241 -24.09 -3.56 25.53
CA SER A 241 -24.32 -4.51 26.62
C SER A 241 -25.42 -5.51 26.26
N VAL A 242 -25.50 -6.61 27.02
CA VAL A 242 -26.44 -7.72 26.76
C VAL A 242 -27.92 -7.30 26.85
N ASN A 243 -28.25 -6.30 27.66
CA ASN A 243 -29.60 -5.80 27.86
C ASN A 243 -29.94 -4.53 27.06
N THR A 244 -29.14 -4.23 26.02
CA THR A 244 -29.33 -3.11 25.11
C THR A 244 -29.58 -3.59 23.70
N ILE A 245 -30.66 -3.15 23.05
CA ILE A 245 -30.87 -3.27 21.62
C ILE A 245 -29.83 -2.40 20.93
N ALA A 246 -28.98 -2.96 20.12
CA ALA A 246 -27.85 -2.25 19.52
C ALA A 246 -28.30 -1.11 18.61
N GLN A 247 -27.83 0.11 18.90
CA GLN A 247 -28.06 1.30 18.09
C GLN A 247 -27.15 1.39 16.89
N GLU A 248 -25.96 0.84 17.00
CA GLU A 248 -24.95 0.83 15.92
C GLU A 248 -24.25 -0.51 15.86
N ALA A 249 -24.00 -0.96 14.63
CA ALA A 249 -23.11 -2.06 14.32
C ALA A 249 -22.40 -1.78 12.99
N SER A 250 -21.16 -2.21 12.85
CA SER A 250 -20.39 -2.01 11.64
C SER A 250 -19.58 -3.24 11.24
N MET A 251 -19.23 -3.33 9.97
CA MET A 251 -18.32 -4.33 9.44
C MET A 251 -17.32 -3.71 8.47
N LEU A 252 -16.16 -4.37 8.33
CA LEU A 252 -15.24 -4.18 7.22
C LEU A 252 -15.31 -5.39 6.32
N CYS A 253 -15.54 -5.17 5.04
CA CYS A 253 -15.61 -6.22 4.04
C CYS A 253 -14.89 -5.82 2.75
N GLU A 254 -14.53 -6.81 1.96
CA GLU A 254 -13.90 -6.61 0.67
C GLU A 254 -14.30 -7.67 -0.34
N TYR A 255 -14.09 -7.36 -1.62
CA TYR A 255 -14.01 -8.35 -2.69
C TYR A 255 -12.81 -8.06 -3.58
N ARG A 256 -12.30 -9.11 -4.23
CA ARG A 256 -11.12 -9.05 -5.10
C ARG A 256 -11.33 -9.86 -6.36
N SER A 257 -10.74 -9.42 -7.46
CA SER A 257 -10.60 -10.23 -8.68
C SER A 257 -9.44 -9.76 -9.53
N ASN A 258 -8.85 -10.68 -10.29
CA ASN A 258 -7.90 -10.36 -11.36
C ASN A 258 -8.59 -10.12 -12.72
N ASP A 259 -9.92 -9.98 -12.74
CA ASP A 259 -10.72 -9.67 -13.93
C ASP A 259 -11.67 -8.51 -13.67
N ARG A 260 -11.70 -7.55 -14.59
CA ARG A 260 -12.47 -6.32 -14.44
C ARG A 260 -13.99 -6.54 -14.49
N GLU A 261 -14.49 -7.48 -15.32
CA GLU A 261 -15.92 -7.78 -15.41
C GLU A 261 -16.41 -8.48 -14.15
N CYS A 262 -15.58 -9.37 -13.61
CA CYS A 262 -15.86 -10.01 -12.32
C CYS A 262 -15.88 -8.99 -11.17
N LEU A 263 -14.95 -8.02 -11.14
CA LEU A 263 -14.97 -6.93 -10.16
C LEU A 263 -16.25 -6.11 -10.26
N GLU A 264 -16.68 -5.78 -11.47
CA GLU A 264 -17.92 -5.01 -11.69
C GLU A 264 -19.15 -5.79 -11.24
N THR A 265 -19.21 -7.10 -11.51
CA THR A 265 -20.28 -7.98 -11.02
C THR A 265 -20.34 -7.99 -9.49
N MET A 266 -19.18 -8.08 -8.83
CA MET A 266 -19.08 -8.03 -7.38
C MET A 266 -19.54 -6.67 -6.84
N ARG A 267 -19.12 -5.57 -7.47
CA ARG A 267 -19.50 -4.21 -7.10
C ARG A 267 -21.02 -4.05 -7.06
N VAL A 268 -21.68 -4.39 -8.17
CA VAL A 268 -23.13 -4.28 -8.30
C VAL A 268 -23.86 -5.10 -7.22
N PHE A 269 -23.40 -6.32 -6.95
CA PHE A 269 -24.00 -7.16 -5.92
C PHE A 269 -23.84 -6.56 -4.52
N PHE A 270 -22.62 -6.11 -4.17
CA PHE A 270 -22.32 -5.56 -2.85
C PHE A 270 -23.12 -4.26 -2.62
N GLU A 271 -23.08 -3.34 -3.56
CA GLU A 271 -23.82 -2.07 -3.45
C GLU A 271 -25.32 -2.30 -3.30
N LYS A 272 -25.90 -3.20 -4.10
CA LYS A 272 -27.32 -3.57 -3.97
C LYS A 272 -27.65 -4.24 -2.63
N THR A 273 -26.70 -4.94 -2.01
CA THR A 273 -26.89 -5.58 -0.71
C THR A 273 -26.85 -4.56 0.43
N PHE A 274 -26.19 -3.43 0.23
CA PHE A 274 -26.10 -2.35 1.23
C PHE A 274 -27.27 -1.36 1.20
N GLU A 275 -28.04 -1.30 0.11
CA GLU A 275 -29.29 -0.54 -0.03
C GLU A 275 -30.45 -1.21 0.71
#